data_fa2e281dda15d794ad34e5580aed41fe
#
_entry.id   fa2e281dda15d794ad34e5580aed41fe
#
_cell.length_a   1.000
_cell.length_b   1.000
_cell.length_c   1.000
_cell.angle_alpha   90.00
_cell.angle_beta   90.00
_cell.angle_gamma   90.00
#
_symmetry.space_group_name_H-M   'P 1'
#
loop_
_entity.id
_entity.type
_entity.pdbx_description
1 polymer ?
#
loop_
_entity_poly.entity_id
_entity_poly.type
_entity_poly.pdbx_seq_one_letter_code
_entity_poly.pdbx_strand_id
1 'polypeptide(L)'
;MQITSEKIIHTDVLIIGGGTAGCYAALTLRSLSDASVVIAEKADIRRSGCLAAGVNALNAYITEGHTPQFYVDYAKKDAAGIVREDLLLTMSEGLNEVTRKLEDLGLVILKDEKGEYVARGTRNIKINGENIKTILADAVKKLDGVQVINHLNITDYIVRDNTIAGALGFDMRTGTAYEIRAKAVLCATGGAAGLYRPNNPGFSRHKMWYCPFNTCAVYAMGIRAGAEMTTFEMRFIALRCKDTIAPTGTIAQGVGAKQVNARGDVYEQKYGLTTSQRLYGTVRETLDGNGPCYLRTEGITPAQDESLLKAYLNMAPSQTLKWIESGKLPSQQNVEIEGTEPYVVGGHTASGYWVDTNRQTTIRHLYAAGDVAGGCPQKYVTGALVEGEIAAKDMVRQGLSDVSGLDEAQEKAILAEKVAEYNAALGETDSFFTVEQLEEAMQKVMDTYAGGIGSHYQYNEKQLALADEKIDQLMELAAHVGASDYHELLFVYELRERLTVCKVLIAHLRARKETRWHSFAENLDYPEQRADWLKYVNSRMDEDGQVHMIYRDLVPGGETYEHTH
;
A
#
# COMPACT_ATOMS: atom_id res chain seq x y z
N MET A 1 30.33 -11.21 7.77
CA MET A 1 30.37 -9.71 7.55
C MET A 1 29.80 -9.08 8.81
N GLN A 2 30.17 -7.84 9.15
CA GLN A 2 29.65 -7.14 10.35
C GLN A 2 29.39 -5.68 10.04
N ILE A 3 28.43 -5.08 10.70
CA ILE A 3 28.24 -3.63 10.74
C ILE A 3 29.38 -3.03 11.59
N THR A 4 30.14 -2.13 10.99
CA THR A 4 31.33 -1.53 11.61
C THR A 4 31.28 0.01 11.61
N SER A 5 30.26 0.59 11.03
CA SER A 5 30.04 2.04 10.96
C SER A 5 28.67 2.40 11.51
N GLU A 6 28.63 3.43 12.35
CA GLU A 6 27.42 3.91 13.02
C GLU A 6 27.26 5.41 12.77
N LYS A 7 26.00 5.85 12.61
CA LYS A 7 25.66 7.27 12.47
C LYS A 7 24.41 7.62 13.26
N ILE A 8 24.50 8.66 14.05
CA ILE A 8 23.36 9.30 14.70
C ILE A 8 23.07 10.61 13.97
N ILE A 9 21.83 10.79 13.56
CA ILE A 9 21.35 11.99 12.86
C ILE A 9 20.19 12.59 13.67
N HIS A 10 20.23 13.90 13.89
CA HIS A 10 19.15 14.66 14.50
C HIS A 10 18.46 15.50 13.42
N THR A 11 17.13 15.43 13.36
CA THR A 11 16.30 16.18 12.42
C THR A 11 14.99 16.58 13.09
N ASP A 12 14.30 17.58 12.56
CA ASP A 12 12.96 17.92 13.04
C ASP A 12 11.94 16.88 12.60
N VAL A 13 12.01 16.47 11.32
CA VAL A 13 11.08 15.48 10.75
C VAL A 13 11.85 14.38 10.02
N LEU A 14 11.52 13.13 10.34
CA LEU A 14 11.92 11.96 9.57
C LEU A 14 10.76 11.49 8.71
N ILE A 15 10.97 11.38 7.41
CA ILE A 15 10.04 10.76 6.46
C ILE A 15 10.59 9.39 6.06
N ILE A 16 9.85 8.33 6.32
CA ILE A 16 10.22 6.97 5.93
C ILE A 16 9.48 6.63 4.64
N GLY A 17 10.23 6.55 3.53
CA GLY A 17 9.72 6.32 2.20
C GLY A 17 9.57 7.61 1.36
N GLY A 18 10.41 7.73 0.35
CA GLY A 18 10.40 8.82 -0.64
C GLY A 18 9.39 8.58 -1.77
N GLY A 19 8.23 7.99 -1.47
CA GLY A 19 7.12 7.78 -2.41
C GLY A 19 6.30 9.05 -2.67
N THR A 20 5.08 8.88 -3.14
CA THR A 20 4.14 9.98 -3.45
C THR A 20 3.90 10.88 -2.24
N ALA A 21 3.40 10.30 -1.15
CA ALA A 21 3.06 11.04 0.06
C ALA A 21 4.31 11.65 0.72
N GLY A 22 5.41 10.88 0.81
CA GLY A 22 6.64 11.36 1.45
C GLY A 22 7.31 12.52 0.71
N CYS A 23 7.43 12.45 -0.62
CA CYS A 23 7.95 13.57 -1.41
C CYS A 23 7.10 14.83 -1.23
N TYR A 24 5.78 14.68 -1.28
CA TYR A 24 4.90 15.84 -1.20
C TYR A 24 4.83 16.43 0.21
N ALA A 25 4.91 15.60 1.24
CA ALA A 25 5.05 16.08 2.61
C ALA A 25 6.32 16.91 2.81
N ALA A 26 7.46 16.47 2.24
CA ALA A 26 8.71 17.25 2.30
C ALA A 26 8.58 18.61 1.60
N LEU A 27 7.95 18.67 0.41
CA LEU A 27 7.65 19.91 -0.29
C LEU A 27 6.78 20.84 0.57
N THR A 28 5.74 20.30 1.20
CA THR A 28 4.83 21.06 2.06
C THR A 28 5.53 21.57 3.32
N LEU A 29 6.27 20.73 4.03
CA LEU A 29 7.04 21.10 5.23
C LEU A 29 7.96 22.29 4.94
N ARG A 30 8.72 22.22 3.85
CA ARG A 30 9.67 23.28 3.48
C ARG A 30 9.00 24.56 2.97
N SER A 31 7.77 24.48 2.47
CA SER A 31 6.99 25.66 2.11
C SER A 31 6.40 26.40 3.31
N LEU A 32 6.24 25.70 4.44
CA LEU A 32 5.58 26.22 5.64
C LEU A 32 6.52 26.52 6.80
N SER A 33 7.74 25.96 6.80
CA SER A 33 8.68 26.07 7.92
C SER A 33 10.13 25.88 7.48
N ASP A 34 11.05 26.25 8.36
CA ASP A 34 12.49 25.97 8.20
C ASP A 34 12.91 24.64 8.83
N ALA A 35 11.97 23.75 9.16
CA ALA A 35 12.24 22.46 9.76
C ALA A 35 13.22 21.64 8.90
N SER A 36 14.21 21.04 9.54
CA SER A 36 15.11 20.08 8.92
C SER A 36 14.36 18.77 8.64
N VAL A 37 14.56 18.19 7.47
CA VAL A 37 13.86 16.96 7.04
C VAL A 37 14.89 15.93 6.57
N VAL A 38 14.77 14.71 7.07
CA VAL A 38 15.48 13.54 6.53
C VAL A 38 14.45 12.64 5.85
N ILE A 39 14.71 12.25 4.61
CA ILE A 39 13.96 11.19 3.92
C ILE A 39 14.81 9.93 3.88
N ALA A 40 14.39 8.89 4.59
CA ALA A 40 14.98 7.56 4.52
C ALA A 40 14.28 6.76 3.41
N GLU A 41 15.02 6.44 2.35
CA GLU A 41 14.51 5.72 1.19
C GLU A 41 15.25 4.38 1.03
N LYS A 42 14.51 3.28 1.01
CA LYS A 42 15.07 1.94 0.88
C LYS A 42 15.77 1.70 -0.47
N ALA A 43 15.24 2.28 -1.54
CA ALA A 43 15.80 2.19 -2.88
C ALA A 43 16.44 3.53 -3.30
N ASP A 44 16.14 4.02 -4.50
CA ASP A 44 16.51 5.35 -4.97
C ASP A 44 15.25 6.20 -5.13
N ILE A 45 15.22 7.39 -4.53
CA ILE A 45 14.05 8.26 -4.51
C ILE A 45 13.51 8.60 -5.90
N ARG A 46 14.33 8.58 -6.95
CA ARG A 46 13.89 8.89 -8.32
C ARG A 46 13.01 7.80 -8.93
N ARG A 47 13.14 6.56 -8.47
CA ARG A 47 12.48 5.38 -9.07
C ARG A 47 11.98 4.36 -8.05
N SER A 48 11.62 4.81 -6.85
CA SER A 48 11.06 3.94 -5.81
C SER A 48 9.54 3.99 -5.74
N GLY A 49 8.96 2.91 -5.17
CA GLY A 49 7.53 2.79 -4.90
C GLY A 49 6.66 2.54 -6.15
N CYS A 50 5.35 2.41 -5.93
CA CYS A 50 4.39 2.11 -7.01
C CYS A 50 4.32 3.18 -8.09
N LEU A 51 4.52 4.45 -7.73
CA LEU A 51 4.47 5.55 -8.68
C LEU A 51 5.60 5.53 -9.72
N ALA A 52 6.67 4.78 -9.47
CA ALA A 52 7.79 4.61 -10.40
C ALA A 52 7.41 3.95 -11.73
N ALA A 53 6.31 3.19 -11.75
CA ALA A 53 5.76 2.60 -12.96
C ALA A 53 5.11 3.63 -13.90
N GLY A 54 4.84 4.85 -13.42
CA GLY A 54 4.06 5.86 -14.11
C GLY A 54 2.56 5.55 -14.11
N VAL A 55 1.76 6.53 -14.48
CA VAL A 55 0.30 6.43 -14.58
C VAL A 55 -0.21 7.25 -15.76
N ASN A 56 -1.32 6.85 -16.36
CA ASN A 56 -1.94 7.53 -17.49
C ASN A 56 -3.19 8.34 -17.11
N ALA A 57 -3.55 8.33 -15.84
CA ALA A 57 -4.67 9.12 -15.30
C ALA A 57 -4.46 9.37 -13.80
N LEU A 58 -4.97 10.49 -13.33
CA LEU A 58 -5.21 10.73 -11.91
C LEU A 58 -6.63 10.26 -11.60
N ASN A 59 -6.74 9.20 -10.80
CA ASN A 59 -8.01 8.50 -10.53
C ASN A 59 -8.81 9.09 -9.36
N ALA A 60 -8.24 10.04 -8.63
CA ALA A 60 -8.93 10.80 -7.61
C ALA A 60 -8.86 12.28 -8.00
N TYR A 61 -9.97 12.80 -8.51
CA TYR A 61 -10.14 14.18 -8.98
C TYR A 61 -11.63 14.54 -8.93
N ILE A 62 -11.96 15.74 -8.52
CA ILE A 62 -13.35 16.23 -8.52
C ILE A 62 -13.60 16.91 -9.85
N THR A 63 -14.28 16.20 -10.77
CA THR A 63 -14.65 16.74 -12.09
C THR A 63 -15.77 17.78 -11.99
N GLU A 64 -15.91 18.61 -13.00
CA GLU A 64 -16.95 19.64 -13.07
C GLU A 64 -18.36 19.06 -12.77
N GLY A 65 -19.15 19.80 -12.01
CA GLY A 65 -20.50 19.36 -11.58
C GLY A 65 -20.53 18.38 -10.40
N HIS A 66 -19.38 17.97 -9.87
CA HIS A 66 -19.27 17.10 -8.70
C HIS A 66 -18.67 17.86 -7.49
N THR A 67 -18.85 17.28 -6.30
CA THR A 67 -18.37 17.84 -5.02
C THR A 67 -17.44 16.83 -4.32
N PRO A 68 -16.66 17.26 -3.31
CA PRO A 68 -15.92 16.33 -2.45
C PRO A 68 -16.82 15.25 -1.85
N GLN A 69 -18.06 15.58 -1.44
CA GLN A 69 -19.01 14.62 -0.91
C GLN A 69 -19.38 13.52 -1.93
N PHE A 70 -19.49 13.85 -3.20
CA PHE A 70 -19.72 12.84 -4.26
C PHE A 70 -18.60 11.79 -4.28
N TYR A 71 -17.34 12.20 -4.05
CA TYR A 71 -16.23 11.26 -3.97
C TYR A 71 -16.29 10.39 -2.71
N VAL A 72 -16.67 10.99 -1.57
CA VAL A 72 -16.90 10.25 -0.31
C VAL A 72 -17.97 9.17 -0.52
N ASP A 73 -19.11 9.52 -1.10
CA ASP A 73 -20.22 8.60 -1.36
C ASP A 73 -19.81 7.44 -2.29
N TYR A 74 -19.01 7.75 -3.30
CA TYR A 74 -18.44 6.73 -4.19
C TYR A 74 -17.53 5.76 -3.42
N ALA A 75 -16.57 6.26 -2.66
CA ALA A 75 -15.62 5.42 -1.91
C ALA A 75 -16.33 4.59 -0.82
N LYS A 76 -17.31 5.18 -0.13
CA LYS A 76 -18.17 4.50 0.85
C LYS A 76 -18.96 3.35 0.22
N LYS A 77 -19.52 3.56 -0.97
CA LYS A 77 -20.24 2.52 -1.71
C LYS A 77 -19.31 1.37 -2.12
N ASP A 78 -18.13 1.67 -2.65
CA ASP A 78 -17.14 0.65 -3.07
C ASP A 78 -16.65 -0.19 -1.88
N ALA A 79 -16.47 0.43 -0.73
CA ALA A 79 -16.07 -0.22 0.54
C ALA A 79 -17.26 -0.79 1.35
N ALA A 80 -18.46 -0.89 0.77
CA ALA A 80 -19.67 -1.42 1.41
C ALA A 80 -19.96 -0.81 2.80
N GLY A 81 -19.73 0.47 2.95
CA GLY A 81 -20.06 1.28 4.13
C GLY A 81 -18.96 1.38 5.20
N ILE A 82 -17.91 0.57 5.15
CA ILE A 82 -16.83 0.61 6.16
C ILE A 82 -15.70 1.52 5.68
N VAL A 83 -15.84 2.80 5.97
CA VAL A 83 -14.86 3.86 5.70
C VAL A 83 -14.88 4.91 6.80
N ARG A 84 -13.81 5.66 6.91
CA ARG A 84 -13.73 6.91 7.67
C ARG A 84 -14.15 8.05 6.75
N GLU A 85 -15.44 8.46 6.84
CA GLU A 85 -15.98 9.54 6.00
C GLU A 85 -15.28 10.88 6.25
N ASP A 86 -14.87 11.15 7.48
CA ASP A 86 -14.07 12.31 7.87
C ASP A 86 -12.69 12.36 7.18
N LEU A 87 -12.00 11.22 7.11
CA LEU A 87 -10.73 11.12 6.36
C LEU A 87 -10.94 11.29 4.86
N LEU A 88 -11.97 10.68 4.31
CA LEU A 88 -12.32 10.79 2.90
C LEU A 88 -12.67 12.23 2.52
N LEU A 89 -13.42 12.94 3.36
CA LEU A 89 -13.81 14.34 3.10
C LEU A 89 -12.60 15.25 3.10
N THR A 90 -11.76 15.21 4.16
CA THR A 90 -10.54 16.04 4.23
C THR A 90 -9.58 15.77 3.09
N MET A 91 -9.48 14.51 2.63
CA MET A 91 -8.71 14.17 1.45
C MET A 91 -9.34 14.73 0.17
N SER A 92 -10.66 14.54 -0.01
CA SER A 92 -11.34 14.89 -1.24
C SER A 92 -11.33 16.41 -1.51
N GLU A 93 -11.37 17.21 -0.46
CA GLU A 93 -11.28 18.68 -0.54
C GLU A 93 -9.94 19.17 -1.12
N GLY A 94 -8.85 18.42 -0.91
CA GLY A 94 -7.51 18.77 -1.41
C GLY A 94 -7.18 18.30 -2.82
N LEU A 95 -7.95 17.36 -3.41
CA LEU A 95 -7.57 16.65 -4.65
C LEU A 95 -7.26 17.57 -5.83
N ASN A 96 -8.10 18.56 -6.07
CA ASN A 96 -7.94 19.44 -7.22
C ASN A 96 -6.79 20.45 -7.04
N GLU A 97 -6.53 20.87 -5.81
CA GLU A 97 -5.41 21.76 -5.51
C GLU A 97 -4.07 21.07 -5.72
N VAL A 98 -3.88 19.87 -5.17
CA VAL A 98 -2.62 19.11 -5.36
C VAL A 98 -2.41 18.74 -6.83
N THR A 99 -3.48 18.55 -7.59
CA THR A 99 -3.41 18.31 -9.03
C THR A 99 -2.82 19.50 -9.78
N ARG A 100 -3.26 20.72 -9.47
CA ARG A 100 -2.69 21.96 -10.05
C ARG A 100 -1.22 22.12 -9.66
N LYS A 101 -0.88 21.87 -8.39
CA LYS A 101 0.51 21.93 -7.93
C LYS A 101 1.41 20.89 -8.66
N LEU A 102 0.90 19.70 -9.02
CA LEU A 102 1.63 18.76 -9.87
C LEU A 102 1.87 19.29 -11.28
N GLU A 103 0.88 19.97 -11.89
CA GLU A 103 1.04 20.62 -13.19
C GLU A 103 2.12 21.71 -13.12
N ASP A 104 2.12 22.54 -12.06
CA ASP A 104 3.13 23.56 -11.81
C ASP A 104 4.55 22.96 -11.65
N LEU A 105 4.66 21.75 -11.11
CA LEU A 105 5.91 21.01 -11.03
C LEU A 105 6.35 20.39 -12.37
N GLY A 106 5.50 20.44 -13.40
CA GLY A 106 5.81 19.98 -14.75
C GLY A 106 5.11 18.68 -15.18
N LEU A 107 4.10 18.21 -14.42
CA LEU A 107 3.28 17.09 -14.89
C LEU A 107 2.43 17.52 -16.09
N VAL A 108 2.47 16.75 -17.18
CA VAL A 108 1.64 17.01 -18.35
C VAL A 108 0.24 16.44 -18.14
N ILE A 109 -0.72 17.36 -17.94
CA ILE A 109 -2.15 17.04 -17.89
C ILE A 109 -2.77 17.32 -19.25
N LEU A 110 -3.54 16.36 -19.79
CA LEU A 110 -4.15 16.53 -21.11
C LEU A 110 -5.32 17.52 -21.02
N LYS A 111 -5.33 18.48 -21.95
CA LYS A 111 -6.35 19.52 -22.07
C LYS A 111 -7.12 19.42 -23.37
N ASP A 112 -8.38 19.77 -23.35
CA ASP A 112 -9.23 19.89 -24.54
C ASP A 112 -8.98 21.21 -25.30
N GLU A 113 -9.75 21.44 -26.34
CA GLU A 113 -9.67 22.65 -27.17
C GLU A 113 -9.99 23.94 -26.43
N LYS A 114 -10.67 23.84 -25.26
CA LYS A 114 -11.01 24.96 -24.38
C LYS A 114 -9.97 25.21 -23.30
N GLY A 115 -8.96 24.31 -23.19
CA GLY A 115 -7.94 24.37 -22.16
C GLY A 115 -8.36 23.69 -20.85
N GLU A 116 -9.50 23.00 -20.80
CA GLU A 116 -9.98 22.27 -19.64
C GLU A 116 -9.37 20.86 -19.56
N TYR A 117 -9.19 20.30 -18.36
CA TYR A 117 -8.64 18.97 -18.19
C TYR A 117 -9.55 17.89 -18.79
N VAL A 118 -8.98 17.01 -19.61
CA VAL A 118 -9.72 15.91 -20.23
C VAL A 118 -10.15 14.89 -19.18
N ALA A 119 -11.45 14.91 -18.86
CA ALA A 119 -12.03 13.93 -17.93
C ALA A 119 -12.04 12.52 -18.52
N ARG A 120 -11.93 11.52 -17.63
CA ARG A 120 -12.15 10.10 -17.90
C ARG A 120 -13.18 9.57 -16.90
N GLY A 121 -14.46 9.61 -17.27
CA GLY A 121 -15.55 9.36 -16.34
C GLY A 121 -15.77 10.54 -15.38
N THR A 122 -16.29 10.24 -14.18
CA THR A 122 -16.80 11.29 -13.25
C THR A 122 -15.80 11.69 -12.15
N ARG A 123 -14.60 11.09 -12.09
CA ARG A 123 -13.64 11.29 -11.00
C ARG A 123 -12.18 11.15 -11.42
N ASN A 124 -11.90 11.12 -12.70
CA ASN A 124 -10.56 10.91 -13.24
C ASN A 124 -10.24 11.93 -14.33
N ILE A 125 -8.96 12.29 -14.46
CA ILE A 125 -8.43 13.08 -15.59
C ILE A 125 -7.28 12.36 -16.25
N LYS A 126 -7.08 12.62 -17.55
CA LYS A 126 -6.00 12.02 -18.36
C LYS A 126 -4.70 12.79 -18.20
N ILE A 127 -3.59 12.06 -18.07
CA ILE A 127 -2.25 12.62 -17.95
C ILE A 127 -1.24 11.84 -18.79
N ASN A 128 -0.06 12.42 -19.01
CA ASN A 128 1.16 11.73 -19.42
C ASN A 128 2.06 11.67 -18.18
N GLY A 129 1.93 10.61 -17.41
CA GLY A 129 2.51 10.51 -16.06
C GLY A 129 3.61 9.46 -15.92
N GLU A 130 4.32 9.10 -16.98
CA GLU A 130 5.45 8.17 -16.94
C GLU A 130 6.64 8.72 -16.14
N ASN A 131 6.76 10.03 -16.01
CA ASN A 131 7.83 10.72 -15.28
C ASN A 131 7.38 11.37 -13.96
N ILE A 132 6.14 11.18 -13.52
CA ILE A 132 5.58 11.82 -12.32
C ILE A 132 6.45 11.59 -11.07
N LYS A 133 6.99 10.38 -10.91
CA LYS A 133 7.88 10.06 -9.79
C LYS A 133 9.18 10.87 -9.84
N THR A 134 9.77 11.00 -11.02
CA THR A 134 10.98 11.77 -11.24
C THR A 134 10.76 13.27 -10.98
N ILE A 135 9.61 13.82 -11.43
CA ILE A 135 9.21 15.21 -11.16
C ILE A 135 9.21 15.49 -9.66
N LEU A 136 8.54 14.65 -8.87
CA LEU A 136 8.48 14.80 -7.42
C LEU A 136 9.87 14.68 -6.76
N ALA A 137 10.65 13.68 -7.15
CA ALA A 137 11.98 13.46 -6.58
C ALA A 137 12.95 14.60 -6.90
N ASP A 138 12.91 15.12 -8.13
CA ASP A 138 13.78 16.23 -8.55
C ASP A 138 13.35 17.55 -7.89
N ALA A 139 12.05 17.74 -7.60
CA ALA A 139 11.56 18.86 -6.82
C ALA A 139 12.08 18.80 -5.36
N VAL A 140 11.99 17.63 -4.72
CA VAL A 140 12.51 17.41 -3.35
C VAL A 140 14.02 17.65 -3.27
N LYS A 141 14.80 17.15 -4.22
CA LYS A 141 16.27 17.31 -4.24
C LYS A 141 16.75 18.76 -4.36
N LYS A 142 15.88 19.68 -4.78
CA LYS A 142 16.21 21.11 -4.88
C LYS A 142 15.91 21.89 -3.60
N LEU A 143 15.30 21.24 -2.59
CA LEU A 143 14.95 21.90 -1.34
C LEU A 143 16.16 22.01 -0.42
N ASP A 144 16.43 23.21 0.07
CA ASP A 144 17.34 23.41 1.19
C ASP A 144 16.75 22.81 2.47
N GLY A 145 17.58 22.26 3.34
CA GLY A 145 17.16 21.67 4.61
C GLY A 145 16.51 20.28 4.48
N VAL A 146 16.54 19.66 3.29
CA VAL A 146 16.11 18.26 3.08
C VAL A 146 17.31 17.40 2.74
N GLN A 147 17.53 16.35 3.54
CA GLN A 147 18.53 15.31 3.27
C GLN A 147 17.83 14.03 2.81
N VAL A 148 18.13 13.53 1.62
CA VAL A 148 17.67 12.22 1.14
C VAL A 148 18.78 11.20 1.35
N ILE A 149 18.48 10.12 2.08
CA ILE A 149 19.37 8.98 2.28
C ILE A 149 18.77 7.79 1.55
N ASN A 150 19.31 7.50 0.36
CA ASN A 150 18.94 6.33 -0.42
C ASN A 150 19.61 5.07 0.13
N HIS A 151 19.03 3.90 -0.17
CA HIS A 151 19.50 2.57 0.23
C HIS A 151 19.48 2.33 1.75
N LEU A 152 18.72 3.14 2.49
CA LEU A 152 18.54 3.03 3.92
C LEU A 152 17.25 2.26 4.24
N ASN A 153 17.39 1.04 4.73
CA ASN A 153 16.28 0.24 5.24
C ASN A 153 16.03 0.57 6.70
N ILE A 154 14.88 1.14 7.02
CA ILE A 154 14.44 1.38 8.39
C ILE A 154 13.76 0.10 8.90
N THR A 155 14.15 -0.33 10.10
CA THR A 155 13.71 -1.60 10.69
C THR A 155 12.84 -1.43 11.94
N ASP A 156 13.06 -0.35 12.72
CA ASP A 156 12.35 -0.16 13.98
C ASP A 156 12.11 1.32 14.29
N TYR A 157 11.00 1.59 14.98
CA TYR A 157 10.75 2.87 15.62
C TYR A 157 11.43 2.95 16.97
N ILE A 158 11.79 4.16 17.36
CA ILE A 158 12.17 4.50 18.73
C ILE A 158 10.96 5.18 19.36
N VAL A 159 10.27 4.47 20.26
CA VAL A 159 9.09 4.98 20.95
C VAL A 159 9.34 5.01 22.44
N ARG A 160 8.94 6.09 23.09
CA ARG A 160 9.03 6.27 24.53
C ARG A 160 7.73 6.92 25.03
N ASP A 161 7.14 6.35 26.07
CA ASP A 161 5.90 6.86 26.67
C ASP A 161 4.82 7.18 25.62
N ASN A 162 4.58 6.22 24.71
CA ASN A 162 3.67 6.33 23.58
C ASN A 162 3.97 7.52 22.64
N THR A 163 5.21 8.01 22.60
CA THR A 163 5.65 9.11 21.75
C THR A 163 6.81 8.67 20.87
N ILE A 164 6.75 8.99 19.58
CA ILE A 164 7.86 8.71 18.66
C ILE A 164 9.06 9.59 19.00
N ALA A 165 10.27 9.01 18.95
CA ALA A 165 11.52 9.71 19.14
C ALA A 165 12.49 9.57 17.94
N GLY A 166 12.15 8.70 16.98
CA GLY A 166 12.97 8.45 15.80
C GLY A 166 12.84 7.03 15.28
N ALA A 167 13.85 6.59 14.54
CA ALA A 167 13.89 5.26 13.95
C ALA A 167 15.33 4.74 13.80
N LEU A 168 15.46 3.43 13.68
CA LEU A 168 16.69 2.69 13.47
C LEU A 168 16.68 2.00 12.10
N GLY A 169 17.83 1.90 11.47
CA GLY A 169 17.97 1.24 10.19
C GLY A 169 19.41 0.98 9.80
N PHE A 170 19.62 0.39 8.64
CA PHE A 170 20.95 0.17 8.08
C PHE A 170 20.98 0.44 6.57
N ASP A 171 22.09 0.96 6.09
CA ASP A 171 22.38 1.09 4.67
C ASP A 171 22.76 -0.28 4.09
N MET A 172 21.94 -0.77 3.16
CA MET A 172 22.10 -2.11 2.58
C MET A 172 23.31 -2.26 1.65
N ARG A 173 24.00 -1.17 1.31
CA ARG A 173 25.19 -1.19 0.47
C ARG A 173 26.48 -1.08 1.27
N THR A 174 26.48 -0.23 2.29
CA THR A 174 27.67 0.08 3.08
C THR A 174 27.71 -0.64 4.43
N GLY A 175 26.58 -1.17 4.90
CA GLY A 175 26.45 -1.75 6.23
C GLY A 175 26.59 -0.71 7.35
N THR A 176 26.34 0.57 7.06
CA THR A 176 26.29 1.60 8.10
C THR A 176 24.97 1.52 8.84
N ALA A 177 25.00 1.37 10.17
CA ALA A 177 23.81 1.50 11.01
C ALA A 177 23.48 2.96 11.26
N TYR A 178 22.20 3.26 11.27
CA TYR A 178 21.68 4.60 11.50
C TYR A 178 20.70 4.60 12.66
N GLU A 179 20.86 5.60 13.51
CA GLU A 179 19.84 6.09 14.40
C GLU A 179 19.44 7.49 13.92
N ILE A 180 18.17 7.69 13.60
CA ILE A 180 17.67 9.00 13.18
C ILE A 180 16.69 9.48 14.23
N ARG A 181 17.11 10.49 14.99
CA ARG A 181 16.29 11.18 15.98
C ARG A 181 15.42 12.20 15.29
N ALA A 182 14.14 12.19 15.60
CA ALA A 182 13.18 13.10 15.00
C ALA A 182 12.09 13.49 15.99
N LYS A 183 11.65 14.74 15.91
CA LYS A 183 10.55 15.28 16.72
C LYS A 183 9.20 14.81 16.22
N ALA A 184 9.10 14.50 14.92
CA ALA A 184 7.97 13.84 14.30
C ALA A 184 8.43 12.87 13.21
N VAL A 185 7.68 11.80 12.98
CA VAL A 185 7.96 10.80 11.95
C VAL A 185 6.74 10.60 11.07
N LEU A 186 6.94 10.61 9.75
CA LEU A 186 5.93 10.27 8.76
C LEU A 186 6.22 8.91 8.13
N CYS A 187 5.29 7.97 8.27
CA CYS A 187 5.26 6.74 7.50
C CYS A 187 4.67 6.98 6.12
N ALA A 188 5.43 6.76 5.05
CA ALA A 188 5.00 6.93 3.66
C ALA A 188 5.52 5.82 2.74
N THR A 189 5.63 4.58 3.24
CA THR A 189 6.26 3.46 2.53
C THR A 189 5.33 2.70 1.58
N GLY A 190 4.07 3.09 1.50
CA GLY A 190 3.07 2.37 0.71
C GLY A 190 2.52 1.13 1.44
N GLY A 191 1.78 0.30 0.72
CA GLY A 191 1.16 -0.90 1.25
C GLY A 191 2.11 -2.10 1.36
N ALA A 192 1.52 -3.30 1.52
CA ALA A 192 2.24 -4.55 1.72
C ALA A 192 2.04 -5.54 0.57
N ALA A 193 3.15 -5.95 -0.05
CA ALA A 193 3.23 -6.97 -1.09
C ALA A 193 3.99 -8.22 -0.61
N GLY A 194 3.78 -9.34 -1.30
CA GLY A 194 4.53 -10.56 -1.06
C GLY A 194 4.09 -11.37 0.15
N LEU A 195 2.91 -11.09 0.70
CA LEU A 195 2.27 -11.89 1.76
C LEU A 195 1.73 -13.21 1.22
N TYR A 196 1.30 -13.23 -0.03
CA TYR A 196 0.71 -14.35 -0.74
C TYR A 196 1.57 -14.73 -1.95
N ARG A 197 1.38 -15.94 -2.45
CA ARG A 197 2.10 -16.40 -3.62
C ARG A 197 1.71 -15.59 -4.86
N PRO A 198 2.68 -15.00 -5.59
CA PRO A 198 2.39 -14.26 -6.81
C PRO A 198 1.72 -15.12 -7.88
N ASN A 199 0.67 -14.59 -8.52
CA ASN A 199 -0.04 -15.25 -9.60
C ASN A 199 0.56 -14.91 -10.96
N ASN A 200 1.72 -15.48 -11.27
CA ASN A 200 2.37 -15.28 -12.56
C ASN A 200 2.94 -16.59 -13.10
N PRO A 201 2.95 -16.78 -14.44
CA PRO A 201 3.63 -17.91 -15.04
C PRO A 201 5.12 -17.91 -14.69
N GLY A 202 5.61 -19.06 -14.22
CA GLY A 202 6.99 -19.18 -13.78
C GLY A 202 7.26 -18.24 -12.59
N PHE A 203 6.90 -18.69 -11.41
CA PHE A 203 7.07 -17.95 -10.15
C PHE A 203 8.23 -16.95 -10.17
N SER A 204 7.93 -15.70 -9.89
CA SER A 204 8.93 -14.65 -9.77
C SER A 204 8.58 -13.73 -8.60
N ARG A 205 9.48 -13.61 -7.65
CA ARG A 205 9.39 -12.69 -6.50
C ARG A 205 9.04 -11.26 -6.89
N HIS A 206 9.49 -10.80 -8.05
CA HIS A 206 9.33 -9.40 -8.48
C HIS A 206 8.19 -9.20 -9.50
N LYS A 207 7.49 -10.25 -9.88
CA LYS A 207 6.46 -10.18 -10.91
C LYS A 207 5.07 -10.18 -10.26
N MET A 208 4.73 -9.07 -9.62
CA MET A 208 3.46 -8.84 -8.95
C MET A 208 2.84 -7.53 -9.42
N TRP A 209 1.53 -7.39 -9.22
CA TRP A 209 0.79 -6.19 -9.60
C TRP A 209 1.21 -4.96 -8.77
N TYR A 210 1.38 -5.11 -7.46
CA TYR A 210 1.85 -4.05 -6.57
C TYR A 210 3.38 -4.02 -6.55
N CYS A 211 3.97 -2.90 -6.12
CA CYS A 211 5.41 -2.79 -6.03
C CYS A 211 6.00 -3.88 -5.12
N PRO A 212 6.83 -4.79 -5.63
CA PRO A 212 7.35 -5.93 -4.87
C PRO A 212 8.30 -5.53 -3.73
N PHE A 213 8.79 -4.29 -3.74
CA PHE A 213 9.70 -3.75 -2.73
C PHE A 213 8.97 -3.05 -1.58
N ASN A 214 7.65 -2.96 -1.64
CA ASN A 214 6.81 -2.53 -0.52
C ASN A 214 6.51 -3.76 0.36
N THR A 215 7.36 -4.02 1.34
CA THR A 215 7.49 -5.32 2.00
C THR A 215 7.02 -5.34 3.45
N CYS A 216 6.06 -4.52 3.80
CA CYS A 216 5.42 -4.49 5.13
C CYS A 216 6.22 -3.81 6.26
N ALA A 217 7.45 -3.34 6.03
CA ALA A 217 8.33 -2.84 7.10
C ALA A 217 7.62 -1.91 8.10
N VAL A 218 6.95 -0.88 7.59
CA VAL A 218 6.32 0.12 8.45
C VAL A 218 5.09 -0.42 9.17
N TYR A 219 4.31 -1.31 8.56
CA TYR A 219 3.24 -1.99 9.30
C TYR A 219 3.82 -2.82 10.45
N ALA A 220 4.84 -3.63 10.17
CA ALA A 220 5.47 -4.45 11.19
C ALA A 220 6.09 -3.61 12.32
N MET A 221 6.76 -2.51 11.99
CA MET A 221 7.30 -1.57 12.99
C MET A 221 6.20 -0.98 13.87
N GLY A 222 5.10 -0.52 13.27
CA GLY A 222 3.97 0.03 14.02
C GLY A 222 3.26 -1.03 14.88
N ILE A 223 3.07 -2.24 14.35
CA ILE A 223 2.50 -3.37 15.10
C ILE A 223 3.36 -3.67 16.32
N ARG A 224 4.68 -3.81 16.16
CA ARG A 224 5.59 -4.06 17.29
C ARG A 224 5.65 -2.90 18.29
N ALA A 225 5.46 -1.67 17.83
CA ALA A 225 5.41 -0.48 18.66
C ALA A 225 4.03 -0.26 19.34
N GLY A 226 3.06 -1.15 19.15
CA GLY A 226 1.73 -1.07 19.75
C GLY A 226 0.81 -0.04 19.07
N ALA A 227 1.10 0.40 17.85
CA ALA A 227 0.18 1.23 17.08
C ALA A 227 -1.07 0.44 16.69
N GLU A 228 -2.22 1.10 16.68
CA GLU A 228 -3.47 0.47 16.25
C GLU A 228 -3.55 0.38 14.73
N MET A 229 -3.88 -0.83 14.25
CA MET A 229 -4.14 -1.12 12.84
C MET A 229 -5.63 -1.32 12.60
N THR A 230 -6.11 -1.04 11.40
CA THR A 230 -7.53 -1.16 11.04
C THR A 230 -7.75 -1.95 9.76
N THR A 231 -8.83 -2.75 9.75
CA THR A 231 -9.49 -3.31 8.57
C THR A 231 -8.55 -4.12 7.65
N PHE A 232 -7.57 -4.84 8.21
CA PHE A 232 -6.63 -5.65 7.42
C PHE A 232 -7.32 -6.81 6.68
N GLU A 233 -8.50 -7.22 7.15
CA GLU A 233 -9.32 -8.23 6.47
C GLU A 233 -9.87 -7.76 5.11
N MET A 234 -9.96 -6.45 4.87
CA MET A 234 -10.28 -5.88 3.55
C MET A 234 -9.03 -5.86 2.68
N ARG A 235 -8.60 -7.02 2.24
CA ARG A 235 -7.43 -7.15 1.35
C ARG A 235 -7.77 -6.65 -0.04
N PHE A 236 -6.80 -6.05 -0.71
CA PHE A 236 -6.98 -5.67 -2.12
C PHE A 236 -6.53 -6.80 -3.04
N ILE A 237 -7.40 -7.20 -3.95
CA ILE A 237 -7.10 -8.14 -5.03
C ILE A 237 -7.48 -7.46 -6.33
N ALA A 238 -6.48 -7.15 -7.16
CA ALA A 238 -6.72 -6.50 -8.43
C ALA A 238 -7.21 -7.49 -9.49
N LEU A 239 -8.22 -7.10 -10.27
CA LEU A 239 -8.50 -7.75 -11.54
C LEU A 239 -7.50 -7.22 -12.57
N ARG A 240 -6.79 -8.11 -13.28
CA ARG A 240 -5.73 -7.76 -14.22
C ARG A 240 -5.90 -8.46 -15.57
N CYS A 241 -5.17 -7.99 -16.58
CA CYS A 241 -4.99 -8.72 -17.83
C CYS A 241 -4.11 -9.94 -17.56
N LYS A 242 -4.59 -11.13 -17.92
CA LYS A 242 -3.93 -12.40 -17.61
C LYS A 242 -2.51 -12.45 -18.17
N ASP A 243 -1.61 -13.10 -17.44
CA ASP A 243 -0.19 -13.26 -17.73
C ASP A 243 0.60 -11.94 -17.82
N THR A 244 -0.01 -10.84 -17.41
CA THR A 244 0.62 -9.54 -17.25
C THR A 244 0.27 -8.95 -15.88
N ILE A 245 0.93 -7.86 -15.50
CA ILE A 245 0.53 -7.09 -14.31
C ILE A 245 -0.36 -5.89 -14.67
N ALA A 246 -0.86 -5.85 -15.91
CA ALA A 246 -1.58 -4.71 -16.47
C ALA A 246 -2.97 -4.56 -15.82
N PRO A 247 -3.31 -3.38 -15.27
CA PRO A 247 -4.60 -3.15 -14.66
C PRO A 247 -5.70 -3.07 -15.72
N THR A 248 -6.88 -3.58 -15.39
CA THR A 248 -8.04 -3.65 -16.30
C THR A 248 -8.80 -2.34 -16.45
N GLY A 249 -8.61 -1.39 -15.51
CA GLY A 249 -9.39 -0.14 -15.45
C GLY A 249 -9.33 0.70 -16.73
N THR A 250 -8.19 0.74 -17.40
CA THR A 250 -8.02 1.48 -18.67
C THR A 250 -8.85 0.87 -19.81
N ILE A 251 -8.98 -0.45 -19.86
CA ILE A 251 -9.84 -1.14 -20.85
C ILE A 251 -11.31 -0.98 -20.46
N ALA A 252 -11.66 -1.30 -19.22
CA ALA A 252 -13.05 -1.27 -18.78
C ALA A 252 -13.67 0.16 -18.82
N GLN A 253 -12.92 1.16 -18.36
CA GLN A 253 -13.42 2.55 -18.30
C GLN A 253 -13.02 3.37 -19.54
N GLY A 254 -11.82 3.15 -20.09
CA GLY A 254 -11.30 3.95 -21.20
C GLY A 254 -12.00 3.67 -22.54
N VAL A 255 -12.37 2.41 -22.82
CA VAL A 255 -13.11 2.04 -24.04
C VAL A 255 -14.47 1.40 -23.74
N GLY A 256 -14.90 1.38 -22.48
CA GLY A 256 -16.21 0.86 -22.08
C GLY A 256 -16.37 -0.66 -22.21
N ALA A 257 -15.28 -1.41 -22.20
CA ALA A 257 -15.29 -2.86 -22.35
C ALA A 257 -16.03 -3.55 -21.20
N LYS A 258 -16.95 -4.46 -21.54
CA LYS A 258 -17.74 -5.25 -20.60
C LYS A 258 -17.03 -6.55 -20.23
N GLN A 259 -17.23 -7.00 -18.98
CA GLN A 259 -16.79 -8.33 -18.56
C GLN A 259 -17.70 -9.40 -19.18
N VAL A 260 -17.10 -10.33 -19.88
CA VAL A 260 -17.81 -11.44 -20.52
C VAL A 260 -17.15 -12.78 -20.19
N ASN A 261 -17.96 -13.84 -20.14
CA ASN A 261 -17.49 -15.20 -19.99
C ASN A 261 -17.06 -15.83 -21.34
N ALA A 262 -16.64 -17.09 -21.34
CA ALA A 262 -16.21 -17.79 -22.57
C ALA A 262 -17.32 -17.95 -23.62
N ARG A 263 -18.58 -17.85 -23.24
CA ARG A 263 -19.73 -17.89 -24.18
C ARG A 263 -20.05 -16.52 -24.76
N GLY A 264 -19.39 -15.45 -24.29
CA GLY A 264 -19.65 -14.08 -24.68
C GLY A 264 -20.78 -13.40 -23.88
N ASP A 265 -21.31 -14.05 -22.84
CA ASP A 265 -22.37 -13.48 -22.00
C ASP A 265 -21.80 -12.41 -21.08
N VAL A 266 -22.45 -11.25 -21.00
CA VAL A 266 -22.11 -10.18 -20.06
C VAL A 266 -22.60 -10.56 -18.67
N TYR A 267 -21.72 -10.70 -17.70
CA TYR A 267 -22.06 -11.15 -16.35
C TYR A 267 -21.96 -10.06 -15.26
N GLU A 268 -21.47 -8.87 -15.57
CA GLU A 268 -21.26 -7.79 -14.59
C GLU A 268 -22.49 -7.49 -13.73
N GLN A 269 -23.68 -7.49 -14.35
CA GLN A 269 -24.94 -7.15 -13.67
C GLN A 269 -25.38 -8.24 -12.67
N LYS A 270 -24.98 -9.48 -12.90
CA LYS A 270 -25.33 -10.62 -12.03
C LYS A 270 -24.66 -10.51 -10.66
N TYR A 271 -23.43 -10.01 -10.61
CA TYR A 271 -22.59 -9.99 -9.40
C TYR A 271 -22.42 -8.60 -8.79
N GLY A 272 -22.58 -7.54 -9.59
CA GLY A 272 -22.39 -6.15 -9.19
C GLY A 272 -21.14 -5.51 -9.80
N LEU A 273 -20.96 -4.20 -9.53
CA LEU A 273 -19.99 -3.37 -10.24
C LEU A 273 -18.92 -2.77 -9.33
N THR A 274 -18.93 -3.05 -8.03
CA THR A 274 -17.84 -2.65 -7.15
C THR A 274 -16.56 -3.44 -7.46
N THR A 275 -15.42 -2.98 -7.01
CA THR A 275 -14.14 -3.60 -7.32
C THR A 275 -14.10 -5.07 -6.87
N SER A 276 -14.56 -5.37 -5.64
CA SER A 276 -14.61 -6.75 -5.13
C SER A 276 -15.63 -7.62 -5.87
N GLN A 277 -16.79 -7.06 -6.24
CA GLN A 277 -17.83 -7.79 -6.95
C GLN A 277 -17.43 -8.14 -8.40
N ARG A 278 -16.71 -7.26 -9.09
CA ARG A 278 -16.18 -7.54 -10.44
C ARG A 278 -15.19 -8.70 -10.43
N LEU A 279 -14.32 -8.74 -9.42
CA LEU A 279 -13.41 -9.86 -9.20
C LEU A 279 -14.20 -11.14 -8.88
N TYR A 280 -15.14 -11.06 -7.94
CA TYR A 280 -15.98 -12.18 -7.53
C TYR A 280 -16.72 -12.79 -8.72
N GLY A 281 -17.31 -11.96 -9.60
CA GLY A 281 -17.95 -12.42 -10.82
C GLY A 281 -17.01 -13.22 -11.73
N THR A 282 -15.77 -12.75 -11.91
CA THR A 282 -14.75 -13.45 -12.71
C THR A 282 -14.39 -14.81 -12.09
N VAL A 283 -14.23 -14.86 -10.77
CA VAL A 283 -13.91 -16.10 -10.04
C VAL A 283 -15.09 -17.08 -10.12
N ARG A 284 -16.32 -16.61 -9.86
CA ARG A 284 -17.52 -17.47 -9.90
C ARG A 284 -17.81 -18.02 -11.30
N GLU A 285 -17.78 -17.18 -12.33
CA GLU A 285 -17.97 -17.67 -13.72
C GLU A 285 -16.93 -18.74 -14.09
N THR A 286 -15.68 -18.58 -13.63
CA THR A 286 -14.64 -19.58 -13.87
C THR A 286 -14.91 -20.88 -13.11
N LEU A 287 -15.29 -20.82 -11.83
CA LEU A 287 -15.63 -21.99 -11.01
C LEU A 287 -16.88 -22.73 -11.52
N ASP A 288 -17.85 -21.98 -12.04
CA ASP A 288 -19.10 -22.53 -12.59
C ASP A 288 -18.90 -23.14 -14.00
N GLY A 289 -17.65 -23.17 -14.52
CA GLY A 289 -17.31 -23.76 -15.81
C GLY A 289 -17.64 -22.85 -17.00
N ASN A 290 -17.88 -21.56 -16.77
CA ASN A 290 -18.12 -20.56 -17.83
C ASN A 290 -16.86 -19.76 -18.20
N GLY A 291 -15.73 -19.99 -17.51
CA GLY A 291 -14.46 -19.37 -17.83
C GLY A 291 -13.79 -19.96 -19.07
N PRO A 292 -12.70 -19.33 -19.57
CA PRO A 292 -12.09 -18.11 -19.05
C PRO A 292 -12.96 -16.86 -19.28
N CYS A 293 -12.66 -15.80 -18.49
CA CYS A 293 -13.38 -14.52 -18.57
C CYS A 293 -12.55 -13.45 -19.28
N TYR A 294 -13.23 -12.51 -19.91
CA TYR A 294 -12.58 -11.48 -20.74
C TYR A 294 -13.19 -10.10 -20.51
N LEU A 295 -12.41 -9.06 -20.84
CA LEU A 295 -12.94 -7.75 -21.23
C LEU A 295 -13.18 -7.76 -22.73
N ARG A 296 -14.43 -7.46 -23.16
CA ARG A 296 -14.80 -7.44 -24.56
C ARG A 296 -14.24 -6.21 -25.25
N THR A 297 -13.13 -6.37 -25.95
CA THR A 297 -12.49 -5.32 -26.75
C THR A 297 -12.73 -5.50 -28.24
N GLU A 298 -13.22 -6.66 -28.70
CA GLU A 298 -13.61 -6.86 -30.08
C GLU A 298 -14.60 -5.81 -30.56
N GLY A 299 -14.28 -5.18 -31.69
CA GLY A 299 -15.13 -4.18 -32.33
C GLY A 299 -14.96 -2.74 -31.79
N ILE A 300 -13.99 -2.47 -30.92
CA ILE A 300 -13.62 -1.08 -30.59
C ILE A 300 -13.03 -0.38 -31.83
N THR A 301 -13.06 0.95 -31.84
CA THR A 301 -12.59 1.75 -32.97
C THR A 301 -11.07 1.76 -33.10
N PRO A 302 -10.49 2.05 -34.30
CA PRO A 302 -9.04 2.22 -34.47
C PRO A 302 -8.44 3.28 -33.55
N ALA A 303 -9.16 4.36 -33.28
CA ALA A 303 -8.70 5.39 -32.33
C ALA A 303 -8.63 4.86 -30.89
N GLN A 304 -9.54 3.95 -30.50
CA GLN A 304 -9.51 3.27 -29.21
C GLN A 304 -8.37 2.23 -29.14
N ASP A 305 -8.07 1.51 -30.23
CA ASP A 305 -6.89 0.66 -30.31
C ASP A 305 -5.60 1.44 -30.04
N GLU A 306 -5.41 2.56 -30.75
CA GLU A 306 -4.24 3.42 -30.57
C GLU A 306 -4.16 3.97 -29.13
N SER A 307 -5.29 4.38 -28.56
CA SER A 307 -5.36 4.87 -27.19
C SER A 307 -4.96 3.81 -26.17
N LEU A 308 -5.40 2.55 -26.35
CA LEU A 308 -5.03 1.44 -25.46
C LEU A 308 -3.54 1.09 -25.58
N LEU A 309 -3.01 0.99 -26.80
CA LEU A 309 -1.60 0.70 -27.04
C LEU A 309 -0.69 1.74 -26.38
N LYS A 310 -1.00 3.03 -26.54
CA LYS A 310 -0.25 4.13 -25.90
C LYS A 310 -0.36 4.09 -24.38
N ALA A 311 -1.56 3.88 -23.85
CA ALA A 311 -1.79 3.87 -22.40
C ALA A 311 -1.00 2.74 -21.72
N TYR A 312 -1.02 1.54 -22.29
CA TYR A 312 -0.30 0.40 -21.72
C TYR A 312 1.20 0.45 -21.97
N LEU A 313 1.66 1.05 -23.07
CA LEU A 313 3.09 1.26 -23.29
C LEU A 313 3.73 2.06 -22.13
N ASN A 314 3.02 3.04 -21.60
CA ASN A 314 3.51 3.86 -20.47
C ASN A 314 3.31 3.22 -19.09
N MET A 315 2.24 2.43 -18.94
CA MET A 315 1.81 1.95 -17.61
C MET A 315 2.18 0.49 -17.34
N ALA A 316 2.06 -0.36 -18.34
CA ALA A 316 2.32 -1.80 -18.25
C ALA A 316 2.70 -2.35 -19.63
N PRO A 317 3.93 -2.07 -20.09
CA PRO A 317 4.37 -2.39 -21.47
C PRO A 317 4.26 -3.87 -21.83
N SER A 318 4.26 -4.78 -20.85
CA SER A 318 4.02 -6.21 -21.07
C SER A 318 2.70 -6.51 -21.78
N GLN A 319 1.65 -5.72 -21.54
CA GLN A 319 0.37 -5.88 -22.24
C GLN A 319 0.46 -5.42 -23.69
N THR A 320 1.13 -4.31 -23.99
CA THR A 320 1.37 -3.84 -25.34
C THR A 320 2.23 -4.85 -26.14
N LEU A 321 3.29 -5.38 -25.52
CA LEU A 321 4.12 -6.42 -26.14
C LEU A 321 3.30 -7.68 -26.45
N LYS A 322 2.41 -8.11 -25.56
CA LYS A 322 1.53 -9.27 -25.80
C LYS A 322 0.64 -9.08 -27.04
N TRP A 323 0.09 -7.89 -27.28
CA TRP A 323 -0.65 -7.58 -28.50
C TRP A 323 0.26 -7.60 -29.74
N ILE A 324 1.44 -6.99 -29.66
CA ILE A 324 2.42 -6.99 -30.77
C ILE A 324 2.85 -8.42 -31.12
N GLU A 325 3.20 -9.23 -30.14
CA GLU A 325 3.63 -10.62 -30.32
C GLU A 325 2.52 -11.50 -30.89
N SER A 326 1.27 -11.27 -30.51
CA SER A 326 0.11 -11.99 -31.06
C SER A 326 -0.23 -11.59 -32.49
N GLY A 327 0.30 -10.46 -32.98
CA GLY A 327 -0.04 -9.87 -34.27
C GLY A 327 -1.50 -9.38 -34.34
N LYS A 328 -2.17 -9.20 -33.20
CA LYS A 328 -3.57 -8.77 -33.13
C LYS A 328 -3.72 -7.48 -32.33
N LEU A 329 -4.51 -6.55 -32.87
CA LEU A 329 -4.92 -5.35 -32.14
C LEU A 329 -5.95 -5.68 -31.04
N PRO A 330 -6.11 -4.82 -30.04
CA PRO A 330 -7.15 -4.99 -29.01
C PRO A 330 -8.55 -5.16 -29.59
N SER A 331 -8.90 -4.49 -30.69
CA SER A 331 -10.17 -4.62 -31.41
C SER A 331 -10.40 -5.98 -32.08
N GLN A 332 -9.38 -6.80 -32.20
CA GLN A 332 -9.42 -8.09 -32.89
C GLN A 332 -9.44 -9.29 -31.94
N GLN A 333 -9.24 -9.05 -30.65
CA GLN A 333 -9.20 -10.11 -29.65
C GLN A 333 -9.55 -9.57 -28.27
N ASN A 334 -10.52 -10.21 -27.61
CA ASN A 334 -10.87 -9.90 -26.23
C ASN A 334 -9.69 -10.14 -25.27
N VAL A 335 -9.59 -9.34 -24.23
CA VAL A 335 -8.51 -9.41 -23.27
C VAL A 335 -8.91 -10.31 -22.12
N GLU A 336 -8.25 -11.46 -21.97
CA GLU A 336 -8.47 -12.38 -20.84
C GLU A 336 -8.05 -11.72 -19.51
N ILE A 337 -8.87 -11.95 -18.47
CA ILE A 337 -8.71 -11.33 -17.15
C ILE A 337 -8.70 -12.36 -16.04
N GLU A 338 -7.96 -12.05 -14.98
CA GLU A 338 -7.91 -12.87 -13.76
C GLU A 338 -7.58 -12.01 -12.53
N GLY A 339 -7.77 -12.58 -11.33
CA GLY A 339 -7.40 -11.92 -10.08
C GLY A 339 -5.91 -12.05 -9.75
N THR A 340 -5.36 -11.05 -9.08
CA THR A 340 -4.02 -11.10 -8.49
C THR A 340 -4.03 -11.83 -7.15
N GLU A 341 -2.84 -12.05 -6.60
CA GLU A 341 -2.65 -12.33 -5.19
C GLU A 341 -3.15 -11.17 -4.31
N PRO A 342 -3.56 -11.42 -3.05
CA PRO A 342 -4.01 -10.38 -2.13
C PRO A 342 -2.88 -9.48 -1.60
N TYR A 343 -3.24 -8.20 -1.34
CA TYR A 343 -2.37 -7.17 -0.77
C TYR A 343 -3.05 -6.44 0.40
N VAL A 344 -2.26 -5.87 1.30
CA VAL A 344 -2.74 -4.88 2.28
C VAL A 344 -2.36 -3.49 1.76
N VAL A 345 -3.32 -2.75 1.24
CA VAL A 345 -3.08 -1.48 0.53
C VAL A 345 -4.19 -0.48 0.84
N GLY A 346 -3.94 0.42 1.79
CA GLY A 346 -4.89 1.47 2.18
C GLY A 346 -5.21 2.51 1.11
N GLY A 347 -4.46 2.53 0.00
CA GLY A 347 -4.77 3.35 -1.17
C GLY A 347 -5.96 2.84 -2.00
N HIS A 348 -6.34 1.59 -1.84
CA HIS A 348 -7.46 0.95 -2.51
C HIS A 348 -8.52 0.44 -1.55
N THR A 349 -8.15 0.11 -0.33
CA THR A 349 -9.02 -0.44 0.71
C THR A 349 -8.96 0.43 1.98
N ALA A 350 -9.71 0.05 3.01
CA ALA A 350 -9.69 0.74 4.29
C ALA A 350 -8.58 0.22 5.25
N SER A 351 -7.71 -0.67 4.77
CA SER A 351 -6.66 -1.30 5.59
C SER A 351 -5.46 -0.38 5.83
N GLY A 352 -4.91 -0.39 7.03
CA GLY A 352 -3.70 0.39 7.36
C GLY A 352 -3.63 0.82 8.82
N TYR A 353 -2.80 1.82 9.10
CA TYR A 353 -2.78 2.44 10.43
C TYR A 353 -4.12 3.10 10.74
N TRP A 354 -4.59 2.96 11.96
CA TRP A 354 -5.70 3.76 12.47
C TRP A 354 -5.21 5.18 12.75
N VAL A 355 -5.69 6.14 11.96
CA VAL A 355 -5.27 7.54 12.03
C VAL A 355 -6.44 8.47 12.33
N ASP A 356 -6.13 9.67 12.83
CA ASP A 356 -7.08 10.76 12.96
C ASP A 356 -7.16 11.63 11.67
N THR A 357 -7.94 12.71 11.68
CA THR A 357 -8.09 13.59 10.52
C THR A 357 -6.81 14.32 10.14
N ASN A 358 -5.85 14.44 11.06
CA ASN A 358 -4.51 15.01 10.83
C ASN A 358 -3.51 13.97 10.33
N ARG A 359 -3.93 12.71 10.16
CA ARG A 359 -3.08 11.57 9.78
C ARG A 359 -2.10 11.15 10.88
N GLN A 360 -2.31 11.60 12.12
CA GLN A 360 -1.56 11.09 13.27
C GLN A 360 -2.06 9.70 13.65
N THR A 361 -1.15 8.80 14.04
CA THR A 361 -1.46 7.45 14.52
C THR A 361 -1.78 7.47 16.01
N THR A 362 -2.04 6.31 16.61
CA THR A 362 -2.21 6.18 18.06
C THR A 362 -0.90 6.35 18.86
N ILE A 363 0.24 6.44 18.18
CA ILE A 363 1.52 6.85 18.76
C ILE A 363 1.70 8.35 18.48
N ARG A 364 1.93 9.12 19.54
CA ARG A 364 2.05 10.56 19.46
C ARG A 364 3.20 10.99 18.55
N HIS A 365 2.95 11.98 17.67
CA HIS A 365 3.86 12.52 16.65
C HIS A 365 4.32 11.51 15.57
N LEU A 366 3.76 10.29 15.54
CA LEU A 366 3.89 9.35 14.44
C LEU A 366 2.70 9.51 13.50
N TYR A 367 2.97 9.82 12.23
CA TYR A 367 1.98 10.03 11.18
C TYR A 367 2.05 8.93 10.13
N ALA A 368 0.94 8.67 9.46
CA ALA A 368 0.89 7.75 8.34
C ALA A 368 0.11 8.37 7.17
N ALA A 369 0.65 8.32 5.95
CA ALA A 369 0.03 8.90 4.77
C ALA A 369 0.23 8.03 3.51
N GLY A 370 -0.74 8.07 2.61
CA GLY A 370 -0.79 7.25 1.41
C GLY A 370 -1.28 5.83 1.72
N ASP A 371 -0.79 4.84 0.97
CA ASP A 371 -1.30 3.46 1.04
C ASP A 371 -1.08 2.76 2.40
N VAL A 372 -0.28 3.34 3.28
CA VAL A 372 -0.03 2.81 4.63
C VAL A 372 -1.09 3.25 5.65
N ALA A 373 -1.78 4.36 5.41
CA ALA A 373 -2.85 4.86 6.27
C ALA A 373 -4.18 4.17 5.97
N GLY A 374 -4.90 3.74 7.00
CA GLY A 374 -6.20 3.06 6.90
C GLY A 374 -7.40 4.00 6.92
N GLY A 375 -8.59 3.42 6.81
CA GLY A 375 -9.88 4.11 6.92
C GLY A 375 -10.31 4.93 5.70
N CYS A 376 -9.40 5.28 4.79
CA CYS A 376 -9.64 6.16 3.65
C CYS A 376 -9.29 5.44 2.33
N PRO A 377 -10.16 4.58 1.79
CA PRO A 377 -9.93 3.88 0.52
C PRO A 377 -9.98 4.83 -0.69
N GLN A 378 -9.55 4.33 -1.86
CA GLN A 378 -9.63 5.03 -3.15
C GLN A 378 -8.81 6.34 -3.21
N LYS A 379 -7.66 6.37 -2.53
CA LYS A 379 -6.76 7.54 -2.50
C LYS A 379 -6.03 7.76 -3.81
N TYR A 380 -5.48 6.69 -4.37
CA TYR A 380 -4.63 6.73 -5.55
C TYR A 380 -3.45 7.72 -5.38
N VAL A 381 -2.97 8.29 -6.46
CA VAL A 381 -1.83 9.22 -6.43
C VAL A 381 -2.20 10.54 -5.73
N THR A 382 -3.29 11.18 -6.17
CA THR A 382 -3.66 12.52 -5.66
C THR A 382 -4.08 12.50 -4.20
N GLY A 383 -4.83 11.48 -3.77
CA GLY A 383 -5.18 11.33 -2.36
C GLY A 383 -3.96 11.10 -1.47
N ALA A 384 -2.96 10.34 -1.95
CA ALA A 384 -1.71 10.16 -1.21
C ALA A 384 -0.91 11.48 -1.06
N LEU A 385 -0.93 12.35 -2.07
CA LEU A 385 -0.34 13.69 -1.97
C LEU A 385 -1.07 14.53 -0.93
N VAL A 386 -2.41 14.54 -0.96
CA VAL A 386 -3.22 15.30 0.02
C VAL A 386 -2.95 14.81 1.44
N GLU A 387 -2.88 13.51 1.66
CA GLU A 387 -2.57 12.99 3.01
C GLU A 387 -1.17 13.39 3.49
N GLY A 388 -0.17 13.38 2.61
CA GLY A 388 1.17 13.91 2.90
C GLY A 388 1.13 15.40 3.25
N GLU A 389 0.32 16.20 2.54
CA GLU A 389 0.12 17.63 2.83
C GLU A 389 -0.55 17.84 4.19
N ILE A 390 -1.62 17.07 4.50
CA ILE A 390 -2.34 17.16 5.79
C ILE A 390 -1.39 16.85 6.95
N ALA A 391 -0.66 15.75 6.87
CA ALA A 391 0.30 15.36 7.91
C ALA A 391 1.37 16.44 8.12
N ALA A 392 1.94 16.97 7.05
CA ALA A 392 2.95 18.03 7.11
C ALA A 392 2.41 19.32 7.75
N LYS A 393 1.20 19.74 7.39
CA LYS A 393 0.52 20.91 7.98
C LYS A 393 0.30 20.74 9.48
N ASP A 394 -0.12 19.55 9.91
CA ASP A 394 -0.32 19.27 11.33
C ASP A 394 0.98 19.26 12.12
N MET A 395 2.05 18.64 11.60
CA MET A 395 3.38 18.67 12.23
C MET A 395 3.85 20.10 12.51
N VAL A 396 3.67 21.00 11.55
CA VAL A 396 4.01 22.42 11.72
C VAL A 396 3.10 23.09 12.74
N ARG A 397 1.81 22.80 12.71
CA ARG A 397 0.82 23.36 13.65
C ARG A 397 1.05 22.94 15.09
N GLN A 398 1.41 21.66 15.31
CA GLN A 398 1.69 21.12 16.65
C GLN A 398 2.98 21.70 17.27
N GLY A 399 3.85 22.22 16.41
CA GLY A 399 5.19 22.65 16.83
C GLY A 399 6.13 21.45 17.00
N LEU A 400 7.31 21.57 16.41
CA LEU A 400 8.33 20.52 16.42
C LEU A 400 9.23 20.70 17.64
N SER A 401 8.77 20.27 18.82
CA SER A 401 9.55 20.25 20.06
C SER A 401 10.03 18.84 20.38
N ASP A 402 11.27 18.72 20.82
CA ASP A 402 11.79 17.44 21.32
C ASP A 402 11.10 17.09 22.64
N VAL A 403 10.32 16.02 22.61
CA VAL A 403 9.58 15.49 23.77
C VAL A 403 10.09 14.11 24.21
N SER A 404 11.12 13.58 23.52
CA SER A 404 11.64 12.23 23.80
C SER A 404 12.40 12.15 25.14
N GLY A 405 13.03 13.25 25.54
CA GLY A 405 13.82 13.34 26.77
C GLY A 405 15.00 12.36 26.82
N LEU A 406 15.47 11.87 25.67
CA LEU A 406 16.62 10.97 25.58
C LEU A 406 17.92 11.76 25.62
N ASP A 407 18.87 11.29 26.43
CA ASP A 407 20.22 11.84 26.44
C ASP A 407 21.16 11.09 25.49
N GLU A 408 22.34 11.65 25.23
CA GLU A 408 23.36 11.10 24.30
C GLU A 408 23.81 9.68 24.69
N ALA A 409 23.84 9.35 25.98
CA ALA A 409 24.23 8.01 26.44
C ALA A 409 23.16 6.97 26.13
N GLN A 410 21.90 7.35 26.31
CA GLN A 410 20.75 6.49 25.94
C GLN A 410 20.68 6.28 24.43
N GLU A 411 20.89 7.31 23.63
CA GLU A 411 20.96 7.21 22.17
C GLU A 411 22.01 6.20 21.74
N LYS A 412 23.23 6.35 22.21
CA LYS A 412 24.32 5.41 21.88
C LYS A 412 24.05 3.98 22.33
N ALA A 413 23.38 3.81 23.47
CA ALA A 413 23.01 2.48 23.96
C ALA A 413 21.97 1.80 23.06
N ILE A 414 20.94 2.54 22.61
CA ILE A 414 19.91 2.05 21.70
C ILE A 414 20.52 1.62 20.35
N LEU A 415 21.40 2.46 19.77
CA LEU A 415 22.08 2.12 18.53
C LEU A 415 23.00 0.91 18.67
N ALA A 416 23.76 0.84 19.77
CA ALA A 416 24.67 -0.28 20.03
C ALA A 416 23.92 -1.62 20.19
N GLU A 417 22.77 -1.62 20.87
CA GLU A 417 21.90 -2.79 20.99
C GLU A 417 21.40 -3.24 19.61
N LYS A 418 20.95 -2.30 18.78
CA LYS A 418 20.46 -2.63 17.43
C LYS A 418 21.59 -3.12 16.51
N VAL A 419 22.77 -2.56 16.61
CA VAL A 419 23.97 -3.04 15.89
C VAL A 419 24.32 -4.48 16.30
N ALA A 420 24.21 -4.81 17.58
CA ALA A 420 24.42 -6.17 18.05
C ALA A 420 23.40 -7.15 17.44
N GLU A 421 22.12 -6.75 17.34
CA GLU A 421 21.08 -7.54 16.68
C GLU A 421 21.37 -7.73 15.17
N TYR A 422 21.75 -6.68 14.44
CA TYR A 422 22.14 -6.80 13.03
C TYR A 422 23.33 -7.74 12.85
N ASN A 423 24.34 -7.61 13.71
CA ASN A 423 25.54 -8.45 13.65
C ASN A 423 25.26 -9.90 14.04
N ALA A 424 24.30 -10.17 14.91
CA ALA A 424 23.84 -11.52 15.20
C ALA A 424 23.21 -12.16 13.96
N ALA A 425 22.40 -11.40 13.21
CA ALA A 425 21.80 -11.89 11.96
C ALA A 425 22.83 -11.99 10.80
N LEU A 426 23.92 -11.23 10.82
CA LEU A 426 25.04 -11.30 9.87
C LEU A 426 26.08 -12.38 10.23
N GLY A 427 25.90 -13.09 11.33
CA GLY A 427 26.78 -14.17 11.76
C GLY A 427 26.47 -15.51 11.10
N GLU A 428 27.22 -16.51 11.46
CA GLU A 428 26.85 -17.89 11.17
C GLU A 428 25.59 -18.23 11.95
N THR A 429 24.60 -18.79 11.26
CA THR A 429 23.36 -19.22 11.86
C THR A 429 23.21 -20.74 11.72
N ASP A 430 22.56 -21.33 12.68
CA ASP A 430 22.20 -22.75 12.67
C ASP A 430 20.98 -23.05 11.81
N SER A 431 20.51 -22.08 10.99
CA SER A 431 19.34 -22.28 10.15
C SER A 431 19.60 -23.29 9.04
N PHE A 432 18.75 -24.28 8.97
CA PHE A 432 18.71 -25.24 7.87
C PHE A 432 18.02 -24.67 6.62
N PHE A 433 17.29 -23.56 6.77
CA PHE A 433 16.49 -22.96 5.70
C PHE A 433 17.07 -21.62 5.26
N THR A 434 16.92 -21.32 3.97
CA THR A 434 17.20 -19.98 3.42
C THR A 434 16.01 -19.03 3.59
N VAL A 435 16.24 -17.72 3.47
CA VAL A 435 15.19 -16.70 3.49
C VAL A 435 14.13 -17.00 2.44
N GLU A 436 14.55 -17.35 1.20
CA GLU A 436 13.64 -17.63 0.09
C GLU A 436 12.75 -18.84 0.37
N GLN A 437 13.29 -19.89 0.98
CA GLN A 437 12.50 -21.09 1.32
C GLN A 437 11.43 -20.78 2.35
N LEU A 438 11.75 -19.97 3.38
CA LEU A 438 10.76 -19.56 4.38
C LEU A 438 9.76 -18.54 3.83
N GLU A 439 10.18 -17.61 2.97
CA GLU A 439 9.26 -16.71 2.27
C GLU A 439 8.27 -17.49 1.40
N GLU A 440 8.75 -18.46 0.62
CA GLU A 440 7.87 -19.31 -0.20
C GLU A 440 6.92 -20.15 0.67
N ALA A 441 7.40 -20.68 1.80
CA ALA A 441 6.57 -21.42 2.76
C ALA A 441 5.46 -20.52 3.35
N MET A 442 5.80 -19.30 3.78
CA MET A 442 4.84 -18.30 4.25
C MET A 442 3.78 -18.01 3.19
N GLN A 443 4.22 -17.70 1.96
CA GLN A 443 3.30 -17.40 0.86
C GLN A 443 2.37 -18.57 0.53
N LYS A 444 2.86 -19.81 0.60
CA LYS A 444 2.03 -21.02 0.43
C LYS A 444 1.01 -21.20 1.55
N VAL A 445 1.40 -20.94 2.80
CA VAL A 445 0.47 -20.98 3.95
C VAL A 445 -0.65 -19.97 3.75
N MET A 446 -0.33 -18.73 3.44
CA MET A 446 -1.31 -17.66 3.22
C MET A 446 -2.20 -17.98 2.01
N ASP A 447 -1.62 -18.44 0.91
CA ASP A 447 -2.37 -18.79 -0.32
C ASP A 447 -3.37 -19.93 -0.09
N THR A 448 -2.96 -20.95 0.66
CA THR A 448 -3.76 -22.16 0.86
C THR A 448 -4.82 -22.02 1.95
N TYR A 449 -4.48 -21.32 3.06
CA TYR A 449 -5.30 -21.35 4.27
C TYR A 449 -5.91 -19.99 4.65
N ALA A 450 -5.39 -18.89 4.12
CA ALA A 450 -5.84 -17.54 4.46
C ALA A 450 -6.46 -16.79 3.26
N GLY A 451 -7.12 -17.50 2.37
CA GLY A 451 -7.89 -16.91 1.27
C GLY A 451 -7.02 -16.32 0.16
N GLY A 452 -6.00 -17.04 -0.30
CA GLY A 452 -5.26 -16.69 -1.52
C GLY A 452 -5.90 -17.25 -2.79
N ILE A 453 -5.17 -17.20 -3.90
CA ILE A 453 -5.63 -17.68 -5.20
C ILE A 453 -5.93 -19.18 -5.16
N GLY A 454 -5.05 -19.96 -4.51
CA GLY A 454 -5.18 -21.41 -4.41
C GLY A 454 -6.46 -21.87 -3.69
N SER A 455 -7.03 -21.02 -2.84
CA SER A 455 -8.33 -21.23 -2.18
C SER A 455 -9.48 -20.41 -2.79
N HIS A 456 -9.30 -19.85 -3.99
CA HIS A 456 -10.28 -18.98 -4.65
C HIS A 456 -10.69 -17.77 -3.78
N TYR A 457 -9.76 -17.25 -2.99
CA TYR A 457 -9.94 -16.15 -2.02
C TYR A 457 -10.85 -16.49 -0.83
N GLN A 458 -11.25 -17.75 -0.69
CA GLN A 458 -12.14 -18.26 0.36
C GLN A 458 -11.35 -18.79 1.55
N TYR A 459 -11.94 -18.70 2.74
CA TYR A 459 -11.39 -19.23 3.98
C TYR A 459 -12.50 -19.58 4.98
N ASN A 460 -12.15 -20.35 5.99
CA ASN A 460 -12.99 -20.64 7.15
C ASN A 460 -12.13 -20.65 8.44
N GLU A 461 -12.76 -20.71 9.60
CA GLU A 461 -12.06 -20.66 10.89
C GLU A 461 -11.02 -21.77 11.05
N LYS A 462 -11.33 -22.99 10.59
CA LYS A 462 -10.40 -24.14 10.68
C LYS A 462 -9.13 -23.90 9.84
N GLN A 463 -9.28 -23.35 8.63
CA GLN A 463 -8.15 -23.01 7.78
C GLN A 463 -7.31 -21.89 8.39
N LEU A 464 -7.97 -20.82 8.89
CA LEU A 464 -7.29 -19.69 9.52
C LEU A 464 -6.54 -20.08 10.80
N ALA A 465 -7.10 -20.97 11.63
CA ALA A 465 -6.41 -21.50 12.80
C ALA A 465 -5.15 -22.28 12.42
N LEU A 466 -5.20 -23.07 11.34
CA LEU A 466 -4.03 -23.77 10.82
C LEU A 466 -3.00 -22.80 10.21
N ALA A 467 -3.46 -21.74 9.52
CA ALA A 467 -2.56 -20.70 9.01
C ALA A 467 -1.82 -20.01 10.17
N ASP A 468 -2.54 -19.64 11.22
CA ASP A 468 -2.01 -19.00 12.42
C ASP A 468 -0.90 -19.83 13.07
N GLU A 469 -1.16 -21.12 13.32
CA GLU A 469 -0.18 -22.08 13.86
C GLU A 469 1.07 -22.17 12.96
N LYS A 470 0.88 -22.28 11.64
CA LYS A 470 2.00 -22.40 10.70
C LYS A 470 2.82 -21.11 10.59
N ILE A 471 2.19 -19.94 10.68
CA ILE A 471 2.91 -18.66 10.71
C ILE A 471 3.75 -18.56 11.99
N ASP A 472 3.24 -18.98 13.15
CA ASP A 472 4.04 -19.02 14.39
C ASP A 472 5.27 -19.90 14.24
N GLN A 473 5.11 -21.11 13.69
CA GLN A 473 6.25 -22.01 13.40
C GLN A 473 7.27 -21.36 12.44
N LEU A 474 6.81 -20.64 11.42
CA LEU A 474 7.70 -19.94 10.49
C LEU A 474 8.38 -18.73 11.15
N MET A 475 7.74 -18.04 12.09
CA MET A 475 8.36 -16.97 12.87
C MET A 475 9.49 -17.51 13.75
N GLU A 476 9.29 -18.65 14.39
CA GLU A 476 10.34 -19.33 15.16
C GLU A 476 11.54 -19.69 14.26
N LEU A 477 11.29 -20.28 13.09
CA LEU A 477 12.35 -20.62 12.13
C LEU A 477 13.07 -19.36 11.59
N ALA A 478 12.34 -18.30 11.28
CA ALA A 478 12.89 -17.06 10.76
C ALA A 478 13.77 -16.30 11.77
N ALA A 479 13.61 -16.56 13.08
CA ALA A 479 14.48 -16.01 14.12
C ALA A 479 15.93 -16.52 14.00
N HIS A 480 16.13 -17.71 13.45
CA HIS A 480 17.42 -18.37 13.29
C HIS A 480 18.05 -18.20 11.90
N VAL A 481 17.35 -17.55 10.97
CA VAL A 481 17.89 -17.31 9.63
C VAL A 481 18.87 -16.16 9.66
N GLY A 482 20.05 -16.38 9.11
CA GLY A 482 21.09 -15.38 8.99
C GLY A 482 21.30 -14.89 7.56
N ALA A 483 22.21 -13.95 7.45
CA ALA A 483 22.58 -13.28 6.21
C ALA A 483 24.11 -13.34 6.00
N SER A 484 24.55 -13.56 4.78
CA SER A 484 25.95 -13.56 4.38
C SER A 484 26.48 -12.14 4.08
N ASP A 485 25.59 -11.24 3.72
CA ASP A 485 25.88 -9.84 3.42
C ASP A 485 24.72 -8.88 3.80
N TYR A 486 24.92 -7.57 3.60
CA TYR A 486 23.92 -6.55 3.97
C TYR A 486 22.66 -6.60 3.09
N HIS A 487 22.77 -7.09 1.86
CA HIS A 487 21.61 -7.23 0.97
C HIS A 487 20.76 -8.43 1.39
N GLU A 488 21.38 -9.51 1.82
CA GLU A 488 20.68 -10.67 2.37
C GLU A 488 20.09 -10.37 3.76
N LEU A 489 20.76 -9.51 4.55
CA LEU A 489 20.21 -8.98 5.80
C LEU A 489 18.88 -8.23 5.56
N LEU A 490 18.78 -7.45 4.47
CA LEU A 490 17.52 -6.85 4.08
C LEU A 490 16.41 -7.89 3.92
N PHE A 491 16.68 -9.01 3.24
CA PHE A 491 15.67 -10.06 3.02
C PHE A 491 15.29 -10.79 4.31
N VAL A 492 16.20 -10.95 5.26
CA VAL A 492 15.90 -11.47 6.60
C VAL A 492 14.88 -10.58 7.31
N TYR A 493 15.08 -9.25 7.29
CA TYR A 493 14.14 -8.31 7.89
C TYR A 493 12.80 -8.29 7.13
N GLU A 494 12.81 -8.26 5.81
CA GLU A 494 11.59 -8.32 5.00
C GLU A 494 10.74 -9.58 5.26
N LEU A 495 11.37 -10.73 5.49
CA LEU A 495 10.69 -11.97 5.87
C LEU A 495 10.02 -11.83 7.25
N ARG A 496 10.76 -11.35 8.26
CA ARG A 496 10.25 -11.16 9.63
C ARG A 496 9.09 -10.16 9.66
N GLU A 497 9.18 -9.09 8.89
CA GLU A 497 8.14 -8.07 8.74
C GLU A 497 6.87 -8.64 8.11
N ARG A 498 7.00 -9.41 7.03
CA ARG A 498 5.86 -10.08 6.38
C ARG A 498 5.20 -11.09 7.31
N LEU A 499 5.96 -11.89 8.05
CA LEU A 499 5.41 -12.84 9.01
C LEU A 499 4.60 -12.12 10.11
N THR A 500 5.11 -11.02 10.65
CA THR A 500 4.38 -10.17 11.62
C THR A 500 3.05 -9.68 11.05
N VAL A 501 3.05 -9.19 9.81
CA VAL A 501 1.82 -8.72 9.16
C VAL A 501 0.88 -9.86 8.82
N CYS A 502 1.37 -11.03 8.42
CA CYS A 502 0.55 -12.23 8.21
C CYS A 502 -0.19 -12.64 9.50
N LYS A 503 0.49 -12.61 10.65
CA LYS A 503 -0.12 -12.92 11.96
C LYS A 503 -1.31 -12.00 12.24
N VAL A 504 -1.13 -10.69 12.10
CA VAL A 504 -2.18 -9.69 12.31
C VAL A 504 -3.30 -9.82 11.28
N LEU A 505 -2.96 -10.03 10.01
CA LEU A 505 -3.94 -10.23 8.94
C LEU A 505 -4.85 -11.44 9.21
N ILE A 506 -4.28 -12.58 9.64
CA ILE A 506 -5.05 -13.78 10.00
C ILE A 506 -5.99 -13.46 11.17
N ALA A 507 -5.52 -12.75 12.19
CA ALA A 507 -6.36 -12.34 13.31
C ALA A 507 -7.55 -11.47 12.87
N HIS A 508 -7.36 -10.54 11.94
CA HIS A 508 -8.44 -9.74 11.36
C HIS A 508 -9.44 -10.59 10.55
N LEU A 509 -8.94 -11.52 9.70
CA LEU A 509 -9.81 -12.44 8.95
C LEU A 509 -10.65 -13.31 9.89
N ARG A 510 -10.07 -13.79 10.99
CA ARG A 510 -10.78 -14.56 12.03
C ARG A 510 -11.79 -13.72 12.80
N ALA A 511 -11.50 -12.43 13.01
CA ALA A 511 -12.33 -11.54 13.82
C ALA A 511 -13.63 -11.16 13.12
N ARG A 512 -13.64 -10.91 11.81
CA ARG A 512 -14.85 -10.52 11.06
C ARG A 512 -15.75 -11.71 10.76
N LYS A 513 -16.92 -11.75 11.39
CA LYS A 513 -17.90 -12.84 11.27
C LYS A 513 -19.01 -12.49 10.25
N GLU A 514 -18.61 -12.10 9.04
CA GLU A 514 -19.47 -11.83 7.89
C GLU A 514 -18.66 -11.90 6.58
N THR A 515 -19.33 -11.95 5.43
CA THR A 515 -18.77 -11.66 4.11
C THR A 515 -19.37 -10.38 3.58
N ARG A 516 -18.58 -9.32 3.51
CA ARG A 516 -18.99 -7.99 3.03
C ARG A 516 -18.37 -7.63 1.69
N TRP A 517 -17.10 -7.97 1.51
CA TRP A 517 -16.34 -7.71 0.30
C TRP A 517 -16.05 -9.05 -0.39
N HIS A 518 -16.89 -9.43 -1.35
CA HIS A 518 -16.72 -10.68 -2.08
C HIS A 518 -15.31 -10.79 -2.69
N SER A 519 -14.70 -11.96 -2.54
CA SER A 519 -13.32 -12.27 -2.89
C SER A 519 -12.22 -11.49 -2.15
N PHE A 520 -12.49 -10.33 -1.55
CA PHE A 520 -11.51 -9.64 -0.69
C PHE A 520 -11.46 -10.27 0.70
N ALA A 521 -12.62 -10.71 1.23
CA ALA A 521 -12.75 -11.39 2.51
C ALA A 521 -13.95 -12.36 2.46
N GLU A 522 -13.82 -13.44 1.70
CA GLU A 522 -14.88 -14.44 1.47
C GLU A 522 -14.85 -15.50 2.56
N ASN A 523 -15.64 -15.29 3.63
CA ASN A 523 -15.71 -16.19 4.79
C ASN A 523 -16.78 -17.26 4.61
N LEU A 524 -16.37 -18.52 4.45
CA LEU A 524 -17.28 -19.65 4.23
C LEU A 524 -18.14 -20.01 5.44
N ASP A 525 -17.71 -19.68 6.66
CA ASP A 525 -18.49 -19.91 7.88
C ASP A 525 -19.56 -18.82 8.07
N TYR A 526 -19.35 -17.64 7.48
CA TYR A 526 -20.23 -16.47 7.57
C TYR A 526 -20.41 -15.83 6.19
N PRO A 527 -21.12 -16.47 5.26
CA PRO A 527 -21.21 -16.04 3.86
C PRO A 527 -22.07 -14.77 3.66
N GLU A 528 -22.88 -14.39 4.66
CA GLU A 528 -23.82 -13.29 4.55
C GLU A 528 -23.22 -11.99 5.08
N GLN A 529 -23.58 -10.86 4.47
CA GLN A 529 -23.32 -9.53 4.98
C GLN A 529 -24.29 -9.23 6.13
N ARG A 530 -23.77 -8.70 7.24
CA ARG A 530 -24.53 -8.48 8.46
C ARG A 530 -24.53 -7.02 8.90
N ALA A 531 -25.67 -6.50 9.36
CA ALA A 531 -25.79 -5.12 9.81
C ALA A 531 -25.04 -4.85 11.13
N ASP A 532 -24.98 -5.83 12.04
CA ASP A 532 -24.26 -5.74 13.31
C ASP A 532 -22.73 -5.75 13.15
N TRP A 533 -22.22 -5.99 11.92
CA TRP A 533 -20.82 -5.90 11.54
C TRP A 533 -20.45 -4.61 10.80
N LEU A 534 -21.34 -3.61 10.73
CA LEU A 534 -21.02 -2.25 10.31
C LEU A 534 -20.15 -1.56 11.39
N LYS A 535 -18.89 -2.00 11.49
CA LYS A 535 -17.90 -1.50 12.45
C LYS A 535 -16.50 -1.70 11.93
N TYR A 536 -15.55 -0.91 12.42
CA TYR A 536 -14.14 -1.16 12.17
C TYR A 536 -13.67 -2.35 13.00
N VAL A 537 -12.88 -3.21 12.38
CA VAL A 537 -12.11 -4.24 13.06
C VAL A 537 -10.68 -3.74 13.14
N ASN A 538 -10.24 -3.39 14.33
CA ASN A 538 -8.92 -2.87 14.61
C ASN A 538 -8.15 -3.86 15.49
N SER A 539 -6.84 -3.67 15.58
CA SER A 539 -5.98 -4.49 16.44
C SER A 539 -4.82 -3.70 17.01
N ARG A 540 -4.29 -4.19 18.11
CA ARG A 540 -2.98 -3.84 18.68
C ARG A 540 -2.24 -5.10 19.06
N MET A 541 -0.93 -5.08 18.95
CA MET A 541 -0.05 -6.13 19.48
C MET A 541 0.53 -5.62 20.80
N ASP A 542 0.54 -6.49 21.81
CA ASP A 542 1.19 -6.20 23.10
C ASP A 542 2.68 -6.59 23.07
N GLU A 543 3.37 -6.33 24.20
CA GLU A 543 4.81 -6.63 24.35
C GLU A 543 5.12 -8.13 24.29
N ASP A 544 4.14 -9.00 24.59
CA ASP A 544 4.25 -10.45 24.50
C ASP A 544 3.98 -10.98 23.08
N GLY A 545 3.71 -10.09 22.10
CA GLY A 545 3.40 -10.42 20.72
C GLY A 545 1.98 -10.93 20.49
N GLN A 546 1.07 -10.76 21.47
CA GLN A 546 -0.33 -11.16 21.34
C GLN A 546 -1.14 -10.07 20.61
N VAL A 547 -1.97 -10.49 19.67
CA VAL A 547 -2.84 -9.59 18.89
C VAL A 547 -4.18 -9.45 19.59
N HIS A 548 -4.47 -8.24 20.05
CA HIS A 548 -5.75 -7.88 20.69
C HIS A 548 -6.66 -7.20 19.68
N MET A 549 -7.85 -7.76 19.46
CA MET A 549 -8.85 -7.20 18.55
C MET A 549 -9.67 -6.11 19.22
N ILE A 550 -9.88 -4.99 18.53
CA ILE A 550 -10.63 -3.82 18.98
C ILE A 550 -11.75 -3.59 17.96
N TYR A 551 -12.99 -3.56 18.43
CA TYR A 551 -14.14 -3.26 17.59
C TYR A 551 -14.59 -1.82 17.85
N ARG A 552 -14.62 -1.01 16.80
CA ARG A 552 -15.04 0.40 16.88
C ARG A 552 -16.28 0.63 16.04
N ASP A 553 -17.22 1.39 16.57
CA ASP A 553 -18.36 1.87 15.81
C ASP A 553 -17.89 2.82 14.70
N LEU A 554 -18.67 2.90 13.62
CA LEU A 554 -18.38 3.85 12.55
C LEU A 554 -18.44 5.28 13.08
N VAL A 555 -17.51 6.11 12.64
CA VAL A 555 -17.58 7.56 12.86
C VAL A 555 -18.79 8.08 12.12
N PRO A 556 -19.78 8.71 12.79
CA PRO A 556 -20.98 9.21 12.11
C PRO A 556 -20.67 10.26 11.06
N GLY A 557 -21.44 10.29 9.97
CA GLY A 557 -21.28 11.30 8.93
C GLY A 557 -21.42 12.73 9.52
N GLY A 558 -20.46 13.60 9.19
CA GLY A 558 -20.37 14.96 9.71
C GLY A 558 -19.63 15.09 11.05
N GLU A 559 -19.24 14.00 11.68
CA GLU A 559 -18.37 13.99 12.86
C GLU A 559 -16.92 13.70 12.47
N THR A 560 -15.98 14.06 13.33
CA THR A 560 -14.54 13.79 13.17
C THR A 560 -14.04 12.97 14.36
N TYR A 561 -13.04 12.13 14.10
CA TYR A 561 -12.36 11.37 15.13
C TYR A 561 -10.92 11.88 15.29
N GLU A 562 -10.59 12.26 16.51
CA GLU A 562 -9.24 12.68 16.90
C GLU A 562 -8.71 11.77 18.01
N HIS A 563 -7.40 11.56 18.04
CA HIS A 563 -6.76 10.82 19.13
C HIS A 563 -6.69 11.69 20.39
N THR A 564 -6.99 11.07 21.52
CA THR A 564 -6.63 11.59 22.85
C THR A 564 -5.35 10.89 23.30
N HIS A 565 -4.23 11.61 23.21
CA HIS A 565 -2.90 11.12 23.61
C HIS A 565 -2.60 11.40 25.07
#